data_80be97b7e4c8419629ab8bc6b7f1fc8a
#
_entry.id   80be97b7e4c8419629ab8bc6b7f1fc8a
#
_cell.length_a   1.000
_cell.length_b   1.000
_cell.length_c   1.000
_cell.angle_alpha   90.00
_cell.angle_beta   90.00
_cell.angle_gamma   90.00
#
_symmetry.space_group_name_H-M   'P 1'
#
loop_
_entity.id
_entity.type
_entity.pdbx_description
1 polymer ?
#
loop_
_entity_poly.entity_id
_entity_poly.type
_entity_poly.pdbx_seq_one_letter_code
_entity_poly.pdbx_strand_id
1 'polypeptide(L)'
;LGGGAWFLGGSDPVAKNVSGVIGLIMGIAVPLVYVRSQQGRRLTKFNNQLSDMLNLMVNGLRAGYSTMQAMEAISKELPAPISEEFRRVVQEMQLGIPMDKALENLMRRIPSEDLDFVVTAINVQREVGGPLAEILDTIAYTIRERVRIKGEIKVMTAQVTMSGRILSGVPFAVFLIIWFINQEYMMEFFKNPLCGGLAIGTGLIMIGVGYFIMMKIADIEV
;
A
#
# COMPACT_ATOMS: atom_id res chain seq x y z
N LEU A 1 -26.49 3.41 10.63
CA LEU A 1 -25.63 2.40 11.28
C LEU A 1 -25.47 2.62 12.80
N GLY A 2 -25.80 3.81 13.36
CA GLY A 2 -25.75 4.10 14.79
C GLY A 2 -26.92 3.53 15.62
N GLY A 3 -28.01 3.13 15.00
CA GLY A 3 -29.22 2.67 15.70
C GLY A 3 -29.17 1.22 16.22
N GLY A 4 -28.30 0.36 15.61
CA GLY A 4 -28.24 -1.05 16.00
C GLY A 4 -27.47 -1.32 17.30
N ALA A 5 -26.49 -0.47 17.64
CA ALA A 5 -25.70 -0.60 18.87
C ALA A 5 -26.52 -0.25 20.16
N TRP A 6 -27.59 0.49 20.00
CA TRP A 6 -28.48 0.87 21.11
C TRP A 6 -29.28 -0.31 21.64
N PHE A 7 -29.55 -1.32 20.81
CA PHE A 7 -30.39 -2.47 21.15
C PHE A 7 -29.63 -3.59 21.88
N LEU A 8 -28.30 -3.60 21.86
CA LEU A 8 -27.45 -4.63 22.46
C LEU A 8 -26.88 -4.27 23.85
N GLY A 9 -27.14 -3.06 24.34
CA GLY A 9 -26.72 -2.62 25.66
C GLY A 9 -27.75 -3.03 26.71
N GLY A 10 -27.31 -3.81 27.68
CA GLY A 10 -28.14 -4.21 28.85
C GLY A 10 -28.76 -3.01 29.60
N SER A 11 -29.53 -3.30 30.62
CA SER A 11 -30.33 -2.34 31.39
C SER A 11 -29.57 -1.22 32.12
N ASP A 12 -28.25 -1.24 32.11
CA ASP A 12 -27.40 -0.25 32.78
C ASP A 12 -27.22 1.03 31.95
N PRO A 13 -27.51 2.22 32.52
CA PRO A 13 -27.39 3.49 31.80
C PRO A 13 -25.97 3.82 31.34
N VAL A 14 -24.96 3.29 32.04
CA VAL A 14 -23.54 3.45 31.68
C VAL A 14 -23.16 2.65 30.41
N ALA A 15 -23.67 1.41 30.30
CA ALA A 15 -23.45 0.56 29.12
C ALA A 15 -24.12 1.14 27.86
N LYS A 16 -25.30 1.76 28.00
CA LYS A 16 -25.99 2.45 26.88
C LYS A 16 -25.21 3.68 26.38
N ASN A 17 -24.66 4.46 27.27
CA ASN A 17 -23.88 5.64 26.90
C ASN A 17 -22.55 5.24 26.26
N VAL A 18 -21.87 4.21 26.77
CA VAL A 18 -20.61 3.70 26.21
C VAL A 18 -20.84 3.09 24.82
N SER A 19 -21.89 2.29 24.64
CA SER A 19 -22.24 1.70 23.33
C SER A 19 -22.67 2.77 22.32
N GLY A 20 -23.35 3.83 22.74
CA GLY A 20 -23.69 4.99 21.92
C GLY A 20 -22.45 5.76 21.42
N VAL A 21 -21.49 6.01 22.32
CA VAL A 21 -20.23 6.68 21.98
C VAL A 21 -19.37 5.82 21.04
N ILE A 22 -19.27 4.52 21.29
CA ILE A 22 -18.54 3.58 20.40
C ILE A 22 -19.20 3.53 19.02
N GLY A 23 -20.54 3.48 18.96
CA GLY A 23 -21.29 3.50 17.71
C GLY A 23 -21.10 4.80 16.91
N LEU A 24 -21.00 5.95 17.59
CA LEU A 24 -20.72 7.25 16.98
C LEU A 24 -19.27 7.32 16.43
N ILE A 25 -18.31 6.88 17.21
CA ILE A 25 -16.90 6.83 16.80
C ILE A 25 -16.71 5.89 15.59
N MET A 26 -17.30 4.69 15.63
CA MET A 26 -17.27 3.77 14.49
C MET A 26 -18.00 4.33 13.27
N GLY A 27 -19.13 4.99 13.46
CA GLY A 27 -19.91 5.59 12.37
C GLY A 27 -19.15 6.69 11.62
N ILE A 28 -18.26 7.42 12.29
CA ILE A 28 -17.42 8.46 11.69
C ILE A 28 -16.09 7.89 11.18
N ALA A 29 -15.48 6.95 11.92
CA ALA A 29 -14.18 6.39 11.57
C ALA A 29 -14.23 5.51 10.31
N VAL A 30 -15.28 4.69 10.16
CA VAL A 30 -15.43 3.77 9.02
C VAL A 30 -15.40 4.50 7.66
N PRO A 31 -16.21 5.55 7.41
CA PRO A 31 -16.15 6.24 6.12
C PRO A 31 -14.82 6.96 5.89
N LEU A 32 -14.18 7.52 6.93
CA LEU A 32 -12.88 8.16 6.80
C LEU A 32 -11.78 7.17 6.41
N VAL A 33 -11.74 6.00 7.05
CA VAL A 33 -10.79 4.93 6.72
C VAL A 33 -11.06 4.39 5.31
N TYR A 34 -12.33 4.23 4.93
CA TYR A 34 -12.72 3.78 3.60
C TYR A 34 -12.25 4.75 2.51
N VAL A 35 -12.49 6.06 2.68
CA VAL A 35 -12.05 7.10 1.71
C VAL A 35 -10.53 7.12 1.60
N ARG A 36 -9.80 7.11 2.72
CA ARG A 36 -8.32 7.07 2.71
C ARG A 36 -7.78 5.81 2.02
N SER A 37 -8.40 4.66 2.25
CA SER A 37 -8.03 3.41 1.60
C SER A 37 -8.24 3.48 0.08
N GLN A 38 -9.34 4.07 -0.38
CA GLN A 38 -9.61 4.26 -1.81
C GLN A 38 -8.62 5.23 -2.46
N GLN A 39 -8.27 6.33 -1.77
CA GLN A 39 -7.25 7.27 -2.25
C GLN A 39 -5.88 6.59 -2.38
N GLY A 40 -5.47 5.82 -1.37
CA GLY A 40 -4.22 5.07 -1.41
C GLY A 40 -4.16 4.06 -2.57
N ARG A 41 -5.25 3.30 -2.79
CA ARG A 41 -5.36 2.36 -3.92
C ARG A 41 -5.29 3.07 -5.27
N ARG A 42 -5.93 4.24 -5.40
CA ARG A 42 -5.89 5.03 -6.63
C ARG A 42 -4.48 5.55 -6.91
N LEU A 43 -3.77 6.03 -5.89
CA LEU A 43 -2.38 6.49 -5.99
C LEU A 43 -1.43 5.34 -6.38
N THR A 44 -1.55 4.19 -5.73
CA THR A 44 -0.75 3.01 -6.08
C THR A 44 -1.00 2.58 -7.53
N LYS A 45 -2.28 2.58 -7.96
CA LYS A 45 -2.62 2.24 -9.35
C LYS A 45 -2.05 3.26 -10.34
N PHE A 46 -2.07 4.54 -10.01
CA PHE A 46 -1.46 5.60 -10.81
C PHE A 46 0.05 5.39 -10.95
N ASN A 47 0.76 5.16 -9.84
CA ASN A 47 2.21 4.93 -9.84
C ASN A 47 2.59 3.68 -10.65
N ASN A 48 1.79 2.62 -10.58
CA ASN A 48 2.03 1.42 -11.39
C ASN A 48 1.88 1.66 -12.90
N GLN A 49 1.07 2.64 -13.30
CA GLN A 49 0.87 3.03 -14.70
C GLN A 49 1.90 4.07 -15.19
N LEU A 50 2.72 4.63 -14.28
CA LEU A 50 3.62 5.75 -14.60
C LEU A 50 4.68 5.34 -15.63
N SER A 51 5.22 4.12 -15.54
CA SER A 51 6.18 3.60 -16.53
C SER A 51 5.57 3.50 -17.94
N ASP A 52 4.33 3.04 -18.04
CA ASP A 52 3.64 2.91 -19.32
C ASP A 52 3.35 4.28 -19.92
N MET A 53 2.95 5.23 -19.07
CA MET A 53 2.75 6.62 -19.45
C MET A 53 4.03 7.25 -20.02
N LEU A 54 5.16 7.05 -19.31
CA LEU A 54 6.45 7.57 -19.76
C LEU A 54 6.88 6.95 -21.08
N ASN A 55 6.71 5.64 -21.27
CA ASN A 55 7.00 4.98 -22.54
C ASN A 55 6.18 5.55 -23.70
N LEU A 56 4.86 5.74 -23.48
CA LEU A 56 3.98 6.31 -24.49
C LEU A 56 4.41 7.75 -24.83
N MET A 57 4.74 8.55 -23.82
CA MET A 57 5.22 9.91 -23.98
C MET A 57 6.55 9.97 -24.73
N VAL A 58 7.53 9.13 -24.36
CA VAL A 58 8.83 9.03 -25.04
C VAL A 58 8.68 8.63 -26.50
N ASN A 59 7.86 7.62 -26.79
CA ASN A 59 7.60 7.17 -28.15
C ASN A 59 6.94 8.27 -29.00
N GLY A 60 5.97 8.99 -28.44
CA GLY A 60 5.34 10.12 -29.09
C GLY A 60 6.34 11.25 -29.40
N LEU A 61 7.17 11.62 -28.43
CA LEU A 61 8.20 12.65 -28.62
C LEU A 61 9.25 12.23 -29.67
N ARG A 62 9.68 10.96 -29.67
CA ARG A 62 10.59 10.42 -30.71
C ARG A 62 9.95 10.38 -32.09
N ALA A 63 8.63 10.20 -32.17
CA ALA A 63 7.88 10.29 -33.43
C ALA A 63 7.63 11.73 -33.89
N GLY A 64 8.11 12.73 -33.15
CA GLY A 64 7.94 14.14 -33.49
C GLY A 64 6.67 14.80 -32.97
N TYR A 65 5.93 14.16 -32.07
CA TYR A 65 4.79 14.78 -31.43
C TYR A 65 5.24 15.89 -30.47
N SER A 66 4.43 16.94 -30.41
CA SER A 66 4.58 17.93 -29.34
C SER A 66 4.27 17.31 -27.97
N THR A 67 4.78 17.90 -26.90
CA THR A 67 4.50 17.45 -25.51
C THR A 67 2.99 17.40 -25.24
N MET A 68 2.22 18.37 -25.76
CA MET A 68 0.76 18.38 -25.63
C MET A 68 0.12 17.19 -26.35
N GLN A 69 0.55 16.88 -27.58
CA GLN A 69 0.03 15.74 -28.33
C GLN A 69 0.36 14.41 -27.64
N ALA A 70 1.57 14.29 -27.08
CA ALA A 70 1.94 13.11 -26.30
C ALA A 70 1.06 12.96 -25.04
N MET A 71 0.76 14.05 -24.32
CA MET A 71 -0.18 14.02 -23.20
C MET A 71 -1.62 13.70 -23.62
N GLU A 72 -2.03 14.15 -24.79
CA GLU A 72 -3.33 13.81 -25.34
C GLU A 72 -3.44 12.32 -25.69
N ALA A 73 -2.38 11.71 -26.25
CA ALA A 73 -2.30 10.27 -26.48
C ALA A 73 -2.43 9.49 -25.18
N ILE A 74 -1.72 9.89 -24.11
CA ILE A 74 -1.85 9.31 -22.76
C ILE A 74 -3.31 9.32 -22.29
N SER A 75 -3.99 10.44 -22.47
CA SER A 75 -5.39 10.61 -22.04
C SER A 75 -6.38 9.70 -22.78
N LYS A 76 -6.02 9.23 -23.98
CA LYS A 76 -6.87 8.40 -24.83
C LYS A 76 -6.54 6.91 -24.77
N GLU A 77 -5.27 6.57 -24.66
CA GLU A 77 -4.79 5.19 -24.82
C GLU A 77 -4.63 4.46 -23.48
N LEU A 78 -4.34 5.16 -22.39
CA LEU A 78 -4.12 4.52 -21.10
C LEU A 78 -5.41 4.35 -20.30
N PRO A 79 -5.46 3.34 -19.41
CA PRO A 79 -6.60 3.14 -18.52
C PRO A 79 -6.62 4.15 -17.35
N ALA A 80 -7.78 4.33 -16.72
CA ALA A 80 -7.91 5.11 -15.49
C ALA A 80 -7.08 4.49 -14.33
N PRO A 81 -6.48 5.28 -13.46
CA PRO A 81 -6.69 6.71 -13.21
C PRO A 81 -5.81 7.68 -14.04
N ILE A 82 -4.73 7.20 -14.69
CA ILE A 82 -3.76 8.09 -15.34
C ILE A 82 -4.37 8.86 -16.52
N SER A 83 -5.19 8.20 -17.33
CA SER A 83 -5.89 8.84 -18.45
C SER A 83 -6.82 9.97 -18.03
N GLU A 84 -7.51 9.81 -16.88
CA GLU A 84 -8.41 10.84 -16.35
C GLU A 84 -7.64 12.09 -15.94
N GLU A 85 -6.52 11.92 -15.27
CA GLU A 85 -5.71 13.04 -14.79
C GLU A 85 -5.02 13.78 -15.95
N PHE A 86 -4.47 13.04 -16.93
CA PHE A 86 -3.89 13.65 -18.12
C PHE A 86 -4.94 14.30 -19.02
N ARG A 87 -6.15 13.77 -19.06
CA ARG A 87 -7.28 14.45 -19.76
C ARG A 87 -7.57 15.81 -19.15
N ARG A 88 -7.53 15.94 -17.81
CA ARG A 88 -7.69 17.23 -17.14
C ARG A 88 -6.55 18.18 -17.46
N VAL A 89 -5.30 17.70 -17.46
CA VAL A 89 -4.14 18.52 -17.86
C VAL A 89 -4.32 19.06 -19.27
N VAL A 90 -4.68 18.21 -20.23
CA VAL A 90 -4.94 18.62 -21.64
C VAL A 90 -6.07 19.63 -21.71
N GLN A 91 -7.17 19.42 -21.00
CA GLN A 91 -8.29 20.37 -20.95
C GLN A 91 -7.88 21.73 -20.34
N GLU A 92 -7.12 21.72 -19.25
CA GLU A 92 -6.58 22.96 -18.64
C GLU A 92 -5.73 23.72 -19.66
N MET A 93 -4.85 23.03 -20.40
CA MET A 93 -4.01 23.64 -21.43
C MET A 93 -4.83 24.17 -22.64
N GLN A 94 -5.88 23.45 -23.05
CA GLN A 94 -6.80 23.91 -24.11
C GLN A 94 -7.61 25.15 -23.72
N LEU A 95 -7.84 25.32 -22.41
CA LEU A 95 -8.47 26.54 -21.84
C LEU A 95 -7.48 27.71 -21.66
N GLY A 96 -6.22 27.54 -22.10
CA GLY A 96 -5.19 28.57 -22.04
C GLY A 96 -4.36 28.61 -20.76
N ILE A 97 -4.52 27.62 -19.88
CA ILE A 97 -3.65 27.50 -18.69
C ILE A 97 -2.26 27.06 -19.16
N PRO A 98 -1.18 27.72 -18.73
CA PRO A 98 0.18 27.31 -19.07
C PRO A 98 0.48 25.89 -18.61
N MET A 99 1.30 25.15 -19.38
CA MET A 99 1.62 23.74 -19.10
C MET A 99 2.22 23.51 -17.70
N ASP A 100 3.11 24.38 -17.26
CA ASP A 100 3.71 24.35 -15.93
C ASP A 100 2.64 24.40 -14.82
N LYS A 101 1.63 25.27 -14.98
CA LYS A 101 0.52 25.37 -14.04
C LYS A 101 -0.43 24.18 -14.09
N ALA A 102 -0.71 23.67 -15.29
CA ALA A 102 -1.55 22.47 -15.45
C ALA A 102 -0.88 21.24 -14.82
N LEU A 103 0.43 21.09 -14.98
CA LEU A 103 1.22 20.02 -14.35
C LEU A 103 1.34 20.21 -12.82
N GLU A 104 1.49 21.45 -12.34
CA GLU A 104 1.43 21.75 -10.90
C GLU A 104 0.08 21.34 -10.29
N ASN A 105 -1.03 21.65 -10.97
CA ASN A 105 -2.36 21.21 -10.56
C ASN A 105 -2.48 19.67 -10.51
N LEU A 106 -1.86 18.97 -11.45
CA LEU A 106 -1.80 17.52 -11.46
C LEU A 106 -1.07 16.99 -10.21
N MET A 107 0.11 17.52 -9.86
CA MET A 107 0.87 17.14 -8.66
C MET A 107 0.10 17.40 -7.35
N ARG A 108 -0.68 18.46 -7.28
CA ARG A 108 -1.55 18.74 -6.13
C ARG A 108 -2.65 17.69 -5.95
N ARG A 109 -3.15 17.11 -7.05
CA ARG A 109 -4.18 16.05 -7.03
C ARG A 109 -3.59 14.68 -6.77
N ILE A 110 -2.39 14.42 -7.27
CA ILE A 110 -1.68 13.14 -7.19
C ILE A 110 -0.33 13.35 -6.50
N PRO A 111 -0.25 13.20 -5.17
CA PRO A 111 1.00 13.36 -4.43
C PRO A 111 1.89 12.13 -4.62
N SER A 112 2.62 12.08 -5.73
CA SER A 112 3.55 11.02 -6.11
C SER A 112 4.94 11.61 -6.32
N GLU A 113 5.94 11.08 -5.61
CA GLU A 113 7.33 11.49 -5.76
C GLU A 113 7.85 11.21 -7.18
N ASP A 114 7.50 10.06 -7.75
CA ASP A 114 7.92 9.71 -9.11
C ASP A 114 7.30 10.66 -10.15
N LEU A 115 6.04 11.11 -9.96
CA LEU A 115 5.41 12.12 -10.81
C LEU A 115 6.10 13.48 -10.67
N ASP A 116 6.51 13.87 -9.48
CA ASP A 116 7.23 15.12 -9.22
C ASP A 116 8.56 15.17 -10.00
N PHE A 117 9.32 14.08 -10.01
CA PHE A 117 10.52 13.97 -10.85
C PHE A 117 10.21 14.13 -12.33
N VAL A 118 9.15 13.51 -12.82
CA VAL A 118 8.73 13.62 -14.24
C VAL A 118 8.35 15.04 -14.59
N VAL A 119 7.52 15.69 -13.78
CA VAL A 119 7.07 17.07 -14.02
C VAL A 119 8.23 18.06 -13.96
N THR A 120 9.12 17.89 -12.99
CA THR A 120 10.32 18.70 -12.87
C THR A 120 11.21 18.55 -14.11
N ALA A 121 11.43 17.32 -14.60
CA ALA A 121 12.18 17.06 -15.81
C ALA A 121 11.55 17.74 -17.05
N ILE A 122 10.22 17.65 -17.20
CA ILE A 122 9.49 18.30 -18.30
C ILE A 122 9.69 19.82 -18.26
N ASN A 123 9.53 20.44 -17.09
CA ASN A 123 9.66 21.88 -16.94
C ASN A 123 11.08 22.37 -17.22
N VAL A 124 12.08 21.70 -16.64
CA VAL A 124 13.49 22.05 -16.84
C VAL A 124 13.90 21.90 -18.32
N GLN A 125 13.55 20.77 -18.97
CA GLN A 125 13.94 20.56 -20.37
C GLN A 125 13.24 21.53 -21.32
N ARG A 126 12.06 22.00 -20.96
CA ARG A 126 11.35 23.03 -21.74
C ARG A 126 12.02 24.40 -21.66
N GLU A 127 12.59 24.74 -20.50
CA GLU A 127 13.33 25.99 -20.29
C GLU A 127 14.72 25.96 -20.95
N VAL A 128 15.44 24.85 -20.80
CA VAL A 128 16.81 24.68 -21.28
C VAL A 128 16.86 24.28 -22.77
N GLY A 129 15.79 23.65 -23.30
CA GLY A 129 15.72 23.18 -24.68
C GLY A 129 16.46 21.86 -24.94
N GLY A 130 16.58 21.00 -23.93
CA GLY A 130 17.26 19.72 -24.04
C GLY A 130 16.42 18.57 -24.61
N PRO A 131 17.03 17.36 -24.76
CA PRO A 131 16.37 16.18 -25.32
C PRO A 131 15.40 15.55 -24.32
N LEU A 132 14.18 16.08 -24.21
CA LEU A 132 13.15 15.64 -23.27
C LEU A 132 12.89 14.12 -23.34
N ALA A 133 12.86 13.54 -24.56
CA ALA A 133 12.63 12.12 -24.74
C ALA A 133 13.69 11.23 -24.06
N GLU A 134 14.97 11.62 -24.10
CA GLU A 134 16.06 10.85 -23.48
C GLU A 134 16.00 10.90 -21.95
N ILE A 135 15.69 12.08 -21.40
CA ILE A 135 15.54 12.23 -19.94
C ILE A 135 14.35 11.43 -19.42
N LEU A 136 13.19 11.52 -20.10
CA LEU A 136 12.01 10.75 -19.71
C LEU A 136 12.22 9.23 -19.86
N ASP A 137 12.98 8.78 -20.85
CA ASP A 137 13.36 7.38 -21.03
C ASP A 137 14.22 6.88 -19.87
N THR A 138 15.19 7.69 -19.44
CA THR A 138 16.03 7.39 -18.28
C THR A 138 15.21 7.30 -16.99
N ILE A 139 14.26 8.21 -16.80
CA ILE A 139 13.36 8.18 -15.64
C ILE A 139 12.47 6.93 -15.70
N ALA A 140 11.90 6.61 -16.86
CA ALA A 140 11.09 5.42 -17.07
C ALA A 140 11.87 4.13 -16.75
N TYR A 141 13.11 4.05 -17.18
CA TYR A 141 14.00 2.93 -16.86
C TYR A 141 14.24 2.82 -15.36
N THR A 142 14.56 3.93 -14.70
CA THR A 142 14.83 3.95 -13.26
C THR A 142 13.61 3.53 -12.44
N ILE A 143 12.40 4.02 -12.78
CA ILE A 143 11.16 3.65 -12.11
C ILE A 143 10.89 2.15 -12.30
N ARG A 144 11.06 1.64 -13.52
CA ARG A 144 10.85 0.22 -13.84
C ARG A 144 11.81 -0.67 -13.08
N GLU A 145 13.08 -0.31 -13.02
CA GLU A 145 14.11 -1.08 -12.31
C GLU A 145 13.85 -1.08 -10.79
N ARG A 146 13.43 0.05 -10.22
CA ARG A 146 13.00 0.12 -8.82
C ARG A 146 11.83 -0.83 -8.52
N VAL A 147 10.81 -0.86 -9.38
CA VAL A 147 9.64 -1.76 -9.23
C VAL A 147 10.09 -3.22 -9.35
N ARG A 148 10.99 -3.53 -10.28
CA ARG A 148 11.55 -4.87 -10.46
C ARG A 148 12.30 -5.34 -9.23
N ILE A 149 13.22 -4.52 -8.71
CA ILE A 149 14.01 -4.84 -7.51
C ILE A 149 13.10 -5.07 -6.29
N LYS A 150 12.10 -4.20 -6.09
CA LYS A 150 11.09 -4.40 -5.03
C LYS A 150 10.33 -5.72 -5.19
N GLY A 151 10.01 -6.09 -6.42
CA GLY A 151 9.37 -7.38 -6.72
C GLY A 151 10.27 -8.58 -6.39
N GLU A 152 11.55 -8.53 -6.75
CA GLU A 152 12.53 -9.58 -6.47
C GLU A 152 12.76 -9.75 -4.96
N ILE A 153 12.92 -8.65 -4.22
CA ILE A 153 13.04 -8.68 -2.76
C ILE A 153 11.79 -9.32 -2.13
N LYS A 154 10.60 -8.95 -2.58
CA LYS A 154 9.35 -9.52 -2.07
C LYS A 154 9.27 -11.02 -2.30
N VAL A 155 9.74 -11.53 -3.42
CA VAL A 155 9.79 -12.96 -3.71
C VAL A 155 10.79 -13.67 -2.81
N MET A 156 12.00 -13.11 -2.65
CA MET A 156 13.04 -13.69 -1.78
C MET A 156 12.60 -13.70 -0.31
N THR A 157 11.98 -12.63 0.17
CA THR A 157 11.50 -12.55 1.55
C THR A 157 10.25 -13.40 1.81
N ALA A 158 9.43 -13.66 0.77
CA ALA A 158 8.25 -14.50 0.90
C ALA A 158 8.59 -15.94 1.33
N GLN A 159 9.70 -16.51 0.85
CA GLN A 159 10.17 -17.84 1.24
C GLN A 159 10.54 -17.89 2.73
N VAL A 160 11.28 -16.87 3.19
CA VAL A 160 11.71 -16.78 4.60
C VAL A 160 10.51 -16.59 5.52
N THR A 161 9.59 -15.70 5.17
CA THR A 161 8.39 -15.43 5.97
C THR A 161 7.44 -16.63 6.01
N MET A 162 7.34 -17.40 4.92
CA MET A 162 6.51 -18.59 4.85
C MET A 162 7.11 -19.71 5.72
N SER A 163 8.42 -19.95 5.63
CA SER A 163 9.13 -20.91 6.49
C SER A 163 8.98 -20.55 7.98
N GLY A 164 9.09 -19.30 8.33
CA GLY A 164 8.93 -18.86 9.70
C GLY A 164 7.50 -18.96 10.24
N ARG A 165 6.47 -18.74 9.40
CA ARG A 165 5.07 -19.00 9.79
C ARG A 165 4.83 -20.47 10.07
N ILE A 166 5.36 -21.35 9.23
CA ILE A 166 5.27 -22.80 9.42
C ILE A 166 5.98 -23.19 10.71
N LEU A 167 7.23 -22.73 10.90
CA LEU A 167 8.03 -23.03 12.07
C LEU A 167 7.39 -22.54 13.38
N SER A 168 6.77 -21.35 13.36
CA SER A 168 6.01 -20.82 14.50
C SER A 168 4.74 -21.61 14.79
N GLY A 169 4.17 -22.29 13.79
CA GLY A 169 2.98 -23.13 13.93
C GLY A 169 3.29 -24.53 14.52
N VAL A 170 4.53 -25.03 14.36
CA VAL A 170 4.92 -26.39 14.80
C VAL A 170 4.65 -26.63 16.29
N PRO A 171 5.01 -25.73 17.24
CA PRO A 171 4.72 -25.96 18.65
C PRO A 171 3.23 -26.13 18.95
N PHE A 172 2.39 -25.38 18.27
CA PHE A 172 0.92 -25.48 18.42
C PHE A 172 0.39 -26.79 17.86
N ALA A 173 0.93 -27.22 16.70
CA ALA A 173 0.55 -28.51 16.11
C ALA A 173 0.98 -29.69 17.02
N VAL A 174 2.20 -29.64 17.55
CA VAL A 174 2.70 -30.67 18.49
C VAL A 174 1.87 -30.70 19.77
N PHE A 175 1.52 -29.52 20.32
CA PHE A 175 0.65 -29.44 21.48
C PHE A 175 -0.72 -30.09 21.24
N LEU A 176 -1.35 -29.81 20.09
CA LEU A 176 -2.61 -30.43 19.71
C LEU A 176 -2.50 -31.96 19.54
N ILE A 177 -1.45 -32.43 18.88
CA ILE A 177 -1.21 -33.86 18.67
C ILE A 177 -1.08 -34.59 20.02
N ILE A 178 -0.28 -34.05 20.94
CA ILE A 178 -0.10 -34.66 22.28
C ILE A 178 -1.43 -34.63 23.05
N TRP A 179 -2.21 -33.54 22.93
CA TRP A 179 -3.52 -33.43 23.56
C TRP A 179 -4.48 -34.56 23.11
N PHE A 180 -4.49 -34.90 21.81
CA PHE A 180 -5.34 -35.97 21.28
C PHE A 180 -4.84 -37.39 21.63
N ILE A 181 -3.51 -37.55 21.72
CA ILE A 181 -2.92 -38.88 22.00
C ILE A 181 -2.98 -39.23 23.49
N ASN A 182 -2.72 -38.26 24.37
CA ASN A 182 -2.62 -38.50 25.81
C ASN A 182 -3.16 -37.29 26.61
N GLN A 183 -4.48 -37.28 26.75
CA GLN A 183 -5.19 -36.23 27.49
C GLN A 183 -4.87 -36.23 28.99
N GLU A 184 -4.62 -37.41 29.60
CA GLU A 184 -4.25 -37.54 31.02
C GLU A 184 -2.91 -36.87 31.30
N TYR A 185 -1.90 -37.07 30.47
CA TYR A 185 -0.59 -36.42 30.59
C TYR A 185 -0.70 -34.89 30.51
N MET A 186 -1.49 -34.41 29.60
CA MET A 186 -1.72 -32.95 29.44
C MET A 186 -2.48 -32.37 30.62
N MET A 187 -3.45 -33.07 31.19
CA MET A 187 -4.18 -32.63 32.37
C MET A 187 -3.31 -32.56 33.63
N GLU A 188 -2.32 -33.45 33.73
CA GLU A 188 -1.35 -33.43 34.86
C GLU A 188 -0.47 -32.19 34.80
N PHE A 189 -0.11 -31.74 33.60
CA PHE A 189 0.62 -30.51 33.38
C PHE A 189 -0.15 -29.25 33.86
N PHE A 190 -1.46 -29.27 33.83
CA PHE A 190 -2.34 -28.19 34.31
C PHE A 190 -2.69 -28.28 35.78
N LYS A 191 -2.45 -29.41 36.45
CA LYS A 191 -2.69 -29.56 37.93
C LYS A 191 -1.80 -28.66 38.76
N ASN A 192 -0.59 -28.32 38.28
CA ASN A 192 0.31 -27.37 38.94
C ASN A 192 0.30 -26.02 38.18
N PRO A 193 -0.61 -25.10 38.55
CA PRO A 193 -0.82 -23.86 37.76
C PRO A 193 0.39 -22.94 37.70
N LEU A 194 1.28 -22.98 38.72
CA LEU A 194 2.53 -22.23 38.75
C LEU A 194 3.55 -22.74 37.74
N CYS A 195 3.84 -24.03 37.72
CA CYS A 195 4.84 -24.63 36.80
C CYS A 195 4.31 -24.67 35.36
N GLY A 196 3.06 -25.11 35.15
CA GLY A 196 2.45 -25.18 33.82
C GLY A 196 2.22 -23.81 33.18
N GLY A 197 1.74 -22.83 33.97
CA GLY A 197 1.53 -21.46 33.49
C GLY A 197 2.85 -20.76 33.12
N LEU A 198 3.91 -20.92 33.96
CA LEU A 198 5.25 -20.39 33.67
C LEU A 198 5.86 -21.02 32.42
N ALA A 199 5.74 -22.33 32.22
CA ALA A 199 6.31 -23.01 31.07
C ALA A 199 5.60 -22.60 29.76
N ILE A 200 4.26 -22.54 29.76
CA ILE A 200 3.49 -22.05 28.60
C ILE A 200 3.79 -20.58 28.32
N GLY A 201 3.84 -19.75 29.37
CA GLY A 201 4.11 -18.31 29.24
C GLY A 201 5.50 -18.03 28.63
N THR A 202 6.54 -18.71 29.14
CA THR A 202 7.90 -18.57 28.59
C THR A 202 8.00 -19.10 27.17
N GLY A 203 7.34 -20.21 26.84
CA GLY A 203 7.29 -20.76 25.50
C GLY A 203 6.63 -19.79 24.49
N LEU A 204 5.49 -19.21 24.85
CA LEU A 204 4.80 -18.22 24.02
C LEU A 204 5.63 -16.93 23.81
N ILE A 205 6.28 -16.47 24.86
CA ILE A 205 7.20 -15.30 24.77
C ILE A 205 8.35 -15.61 23.82
N MET A 206 9.00 -16.75 23.94
CA MET A 206 10.10 -17.15 23.05
C MET A 206 9.65 -17.27 21.60
N ILE A 207 8.48 -17.86 21.33
CA ILE A 207 7.90 -17.94 19.97
C ILE A 207 7.60 -16.53 19.44
N GLY A 208 7.01 -15.67 20.27
CA GLY A 208 6.69 -14.29 19.90
C GLY A 208 7.93 -13.46 19.58
N VAL A 209 8.96 -13.54 20.41
CA VAL A 209 10.24 -12.85 20.20
C VAL A 209 10.94 -13.36 18.94
N GLY A 210 11.01 -14.68 18.75
CA GLY A 210 11.61 -15.30 17.57
C GLY A 210 10.87 -14.87 16.28
N TYR A 211 9.55 -14.89 16.29
CA TYR A 211 8.73 -14.46 15.17
C TYR A 211 8.93 -12.95 14.86
N PHE A 212 8.96 -12.11 15.90
CA PHE A 212 9.17 -10.67 15.77
C PHE A 212 10.55 -10.34 15.18
N ILE A 213 11.61 -10.98 15.67
CA ILE A 213 12.98 -10.79 15.14
C ILE A 213 13.04 -11.22 13.68
N MET A 214 12.46 -12.36 13.35
CA MET A 214 12.44 -12.87 11.98
C MET A 214 11.67 -11.94 11.04
N MET A 215 10.51 -11.43 11.44
CA MET A 215 9.74 -10.47 10.65
C MET A 215 10.50 -9.16 10.45
N LYS A 216 11.20 -8.69 11.47
CA LYS A 216 12.02 -7.47 11.38
C LYS A 216 13.23 -7.64 10.45
N ILE A 217 13.83 -8.83 10.40
CA ILE A 217 14.94 -9.13 9.47
C ILE A 217 14.41 -9.28 8.03
N ALA A 218 13.20 -9.82 7.86
CA ALA A 218 12.58 -9.99 6.54
C ALA A 218 12.02 -8.69 5.96
N ASP A 219 11.73 -7.69 6.80
CA ASP A 219 11.20 -6.38 6.39
C ASP A 219 12.37 -5.45 6.03
N ILE A 220 12.95 -5.69 4.85
CA ILE A 220 13.98 -4.82 4.28
C ILE A 220 13.25 -3.67 3.58
N GLU A 221 13.23 -2.49 4.21
CA GLU A 221 12.80 -1.25 3.56
C GLU A 221 13.80 -0.89 2.43
N VAL A 222 13.30 -0.87 1.19
CA VAL A 222 14.01 -0.38 -0.01
C VAL A 222 13.22 0.76 -0.64
#